data_830d9dab9b466df8d3799a72218f8e34
#
_entry.id   830d9dab9b466df8d3799a72218f8e34
#
_cell.length_a   1.000
_cell.length_b   1.000
_cell.length_c   1.000
_cell.angle_alpha   90.00
_cell.angle_beta   90.00
_cell.angle_gamma   90.00
#
_symmetry.space_group_name_H-M   'P 1'
#
loop_
_entity.id
_entity.type
_entity.pdbx_description
1 polymer ?
#
loop_
_entity_poly.entity_id
_entity_poly.type
_entity_poly.pdbx_seq_one_letter_code
_entity_poly.pdbx_strand_id
1 'polypeptide(L)'
;RSSAASDVYKRQIKIVRPHRPSVEELVQGVISGNRALLGRAITLIESNAARDQEASRELISKLLPHSGNAVRIGITGVPGAGKSSFIEAFGTYLCRKGFKVAVLAIDPSSSVSRGSIMGDKTRMEELSGEENAFIRPSPSGGSLGGVARKTRETMIACEAAGFDVILIETVGVGQSETTVRSMVDIFMLLLITGAGDDLQGIKRGIMEMADGIVINKADGDNLERAKLAAAQFR
;
A
#
# COMPACT_ATOMS: atom_id res chain seq x y z
N ARG A 1 55.84 -4.54 -29.32
CA ARG A 1 54.59 -5.30 -29.61
C ARG A 1 53.80 -5.40 -28.29
N SER A 2 53.04 -4.39 -27.93
CA SER A 2 51.95 -4.48 -26.95
C SER A 2 51.26 -3.11 -26.89
N SER A 3 50.37 -2.85 -27.85
CA SER A 3 49.59 -1.60 -27.85
C SER A 3 48.14 -1.80 -28.37
N ALA A 4 47.74 -3.02 -28.61
CA ALA A 4 46.41 -3.30 -29.17
C ALA A 4 45.39 -3.84 -28.15
N ALA A 5 45.78 -4.05 -26.87
CA ALA A 5 44.88 -4.62 -25.86
C ALA A 5 44.21 -3.58 -24.96
N SER A 6 44.53 -2.29 -25.07
CA SER A 6 43.96 -1.24 -24.21
C SER A 6 42.77 -0.48 -24.81
N ASP A 7 42.47 -0.67 -26.09
CA ASP A 7 41.41 0.10 -26.79
C ASP A 7 40.03 -0.58 -26.83
N VAL A 8 39.93 -1.83 -26.35
CA VAL A 8 38.64 -2.58 -26.36
C VAL A 8 37.73 -2.25 -25.17
N TYR A 9 38.23 -1.62 -24.09
CA TYR A 9 37.47 -1.37 -22.87
C TYR A 9 36.91 0.06 -22.74
N LYS A 10 36.98 0.89 -23.74
CA LYS A 10 36.36 2.24 -23.74
C LYS A 10 35.13 2.32 -24.64
N ARG A 11 34.27 1.30 -24.65
CA ARG A 11 32.87 1.53 -24.99
C ARG A 11 32.23 2.24 -23.78
N GLN A 12 32.24 3.57 -23.80
CA GLN A 12 31.43 4.39 -22.94
C GLN A 12 29.97 3.93 -23.12
N ILE A 13 29.44 3.19 -22.17
CA ILE A 13 28.00 3.00 -22.03
C ILE A 13 27.45 4.40 -21.84
N LYS A 14 26.88 4.98 -22.90
CA LYS A 14 26.06 6.18 -22.79
C LYS A 14 24.93 5.82 -21.85
N ILE A 15 25.04 6.18 -20.57
CA ILE A 15 23.94 6.11 -19.61
C ILE A 15 22.93 7.13 -20.12
N VAL A 16 21.99 6.67 -20.94
CA VAL A 16 20.81 7.45 -21.30
C VAL A 16 20.06 7.64 -19.99
N ARG A 17 20.18 8.82 -19.39
CA ARG A 17 19.39 9.16 -18.20
C ARG A 17 17.92 9.04 -18.63
N PRO A 18 17.11 8.19 -17.97
CA PRO A 18 15.71 8.05 -18.32
C PRO A 18 15.06 9.43 -18.21
N HIS A 19 14.27 9.78 -19.23
CA HIS A 19 13.51 11.02 -19.26
C HIS A 19 12.67 11.16 -17.97
N ARG A 20 12.84 12.28 -17.26
CA ARG A 20 12.04 12.59 -16.09
C ARG A 20 10.76 13.27 -16.58
N PRO A 21 9.56 12.66 -16.40
CA PRO A 21 8.32 13.27 -16.83
C PRO A 21 8.10 14.63 -16.17
N SER A 22 7.52 15.57 -16.87
CA SER A 22 6.98 16.82 -16.32
C SER A 22 5.78 16.56 -15.41
N VAL A 23 5.38 17.54 -14.61
CA VAL A 23 4.16 17.43 -13.78
C VAL A 23 2.94 17.22 -14.67
N GLU A 24 2.86 17.91 -15.81
CA GLU A 24 1.77 17.76 -16.77
C GLU A 24 1.68 16.35 -17.34
N GLU A 25 2.81 15.77 -17.74
CA GLU A 25 2.87 14.39 -18.23
C GLU A 25 2.44 13.39 -17.15
N LEU A 26 2.82 13.62 -15.88
CA LEU A 26 2.38 12.80 -14.76
C LEU A 26 0.88 12.93 -14.52
N VAL A 27 0.32 14.14 -14.52
CA VAL A 27 -1.13 14.38 -14.33
C VAL A 27 -1.92 13.67 -15.41
N GLN A 28 -1.59 13.90 -16.69
CA GLN A 28 -2.31 13.26 -17.81
C GLN A 28 -2.17 11.74 -17.77
N GLY A 29 -0.98 11.24 -17.45
CA GLY A 29 -0.74 9.81 -17.32
C GLY A 29 -1.52 9.17 -16.19
N VAL A 30 -1.63 9.83 -15.03
CA VAL A 30 -2.41 9.35 -13.89
C VAL A 30 -3.90 9.32 -14.26
N ILE A 31 -4.46 10.41 -14.76
CA ILE A 31 -5.89 10.52 -15.13
C ILE A 31 -6.26 9.50 -16.23
N SER A 32 -5.36 9.22 -17.16
CA SER A 32 -5.57 8.18 -18.17
C SER A 32 -5.40 6.73 -17.64
N GLY A 33 -5.08 6.54 -16.37
CA GLY A 33 -4.88 5.23 -15.76
C GLY A 33 -3.56 4.55 -16.14
N ASN A 34 -2.56 5.30 -16.62
CA ASN A 34 -1.25 4.75 -16.94
C ASN A 34 -0.48 4.36 -15.67
N ARG A 35 -0.37 3.05 -15.42
CA ARG A 35 0.25 2.49 -14.20
C ARG A 35 1.72 2.86 -14.02
N ALA A 36 2.48 2.99 -15.12
CA ALA A 36 3.89 3.37 -15.04
C ALA A 36 4.04 4.84 -14.62
N LEU A 37 3.20 5.74 -15.14
CA LEU A 37 3.19 7.15 -14.76
C LEU A 37 2.59 7.36 -13.37
N LEU A 38 1.58 6.56 -12.96
CA LEU A 38 1.11 6.54 -11.57
C LEU A 38 2.25 6.14 -10.61
N GLY A 39 3.00 5.08 -10.91
CA GLY A 39 4.16 4.69 -10.10
C GLY A 39 5.21 5.78 -9.96
N ARG A 40 5.47 6.54 -11.04
CA ARG A 40 6.39 7.69 -11.02
C ARG A 40 5.82 8.89 -10.26
N ALA A 41 4.54 9.17 -10.41
CA ALA A 41 3.82 10.20 -9.66
C ALA A 41 3.91 9.92 -8.15
N ILE A 42 3.62 8.69 -7.72
CA ILE A 42 3.75 8.28 -6.33
C ILE A 42 5.20 8.40 -5.84
N THR A 43 6.19 8.03 -6.65
CA THR A 43 7.60 8.21 -6.29
C THR A 43 7.97 9.68 -6.07
N LEU A 44 7.40 10.60 -6.86
CA LEU A 44 7.57 12.05 -6.67
C LEU A 44 6.90 12.51 -5.36
N ILE A 45 5.67 12.06 -5.09
CA ILE A 45 4.92 12.34 -3.86
C ILE A 45 5.69 11.86 -2.61
N GLU A 46 6.26 10.67 -2.66
CA GLU A 46 7.00 10.05 -1.56
C GLU A 46 8.41 10.64 -1.36
N SER A 47 8.93 11.42 -2.31
CA SER A 47 10.27 12.00 -2.24
C SER A 47 10.43 12.95 -1.03
N ASN A 48 11.55 12.80 -0.32
CA ASN A 48 11.97 13.71 0.77
C ASN A 48 12.91 14.82 0.26
N ALA A 49 13.29 14.80 -1.01
CA ALA A 49 14.22 15.78 -1.55
C ALA A 49 13.56 17.15 -1.67
N ALA A 50 14.23 18.21 -1.19
CA ALA A 50 13.72 19.59 -1.24
C ALA A 50 13.34 20.02 -2.67
N ARG A 51 14.13 19.61 -3.67
CA ARG A 51 13.90 19.88 -5.10
C ARG A 51 12.60 19.29 -5.66
N ASP A 52 12.02 18.30 -4.99
CA ASP A 52 10.83 17.59 -5.46
C ASP A 52 9.54 18.10 -4.80
N GLN A 53 9.66 18.91 -3.73
CA GLN A 53 8.51 19.32 -2.91
C GLN A 53 7.53 20.21 -3.68
N GLU A 54 8.03 21.16 -4.48
CA GLU A 54 7.18 22.05 -5.27
C GLU A 54 6.43 21.28 -6.35
N ALA A 55 7.14 20.45 -7.12
CA ALA A 55 6.53 19.59 -8.14
C ALA A 55 5.51 18.60 -7.56
N SER A 56 5.79 18.06 -6.36
CA SER A 56 4.85 17.18 -5.65
C SER A 56 3.57 17.91 -5.24
N ARG A 57 3.67 19.14 -4.71
CA ARG A 57 2.50 19.94 -4.34
C ARG A 57 1.66 20.32 -5.56
N GLU A 58 2.31 20.72 -6.64
CA GLU A 58 1.64 21.03 -7.91
C GLU A 58 0.91 19.81 -8.46
N LEU A 59 1.58 18.64 -8.47
CA LEU A 59 0.98 17.37 -8.89
C LEU A 59 -0.29 17.05 -8.09
N ILE A 60 -0.22 17.08 -6.77
CA ILE A 60 -1.37 16.81 -5.90
C ILE A 60 -2.50 17.82 -6.13
N SER A 61 -2.19 19.11 -6.23
CA SER A 61 -3.18 20.15 -6.50
C SER A 61 -3.95 19.89 -7.80
N LYS A 62 -3.26 19.41 -8.84
CA LYS A 62 -3.88 19.10 -10.15
C LYS A 62 -4.65 17.76 -10.13
N LEU A 63 -4.26 16.79 -9.30
CA LEU A 63 -4.96 15.50 -9.19
C LEU A 63 -6.18 15.56 -8.28
N LEU A 64 -6.19 16.45 -7.29
CA LEU A 64 -7.25 16.55 -6.28
C LEU A 64 -8.68 16.67 -6.86
N PRO A 65 -8.95 17.45 -7.93
CA PRO A 65 -10.29 17.52 -8.55
C PRO A 65 -10.77 16.19 -9.16
N HIS A 66 -9.86 15.24 -9.39
CA HIS A 66 -10.16 13.92 -9.98
C HIS A 66 -10.23 12.80 -8.95
N SER A 67 -10.18 13.14 -7.64
CA SER A 67 -10.19 12.18 -6.53
C SER A 67 -11.53 12.22 -5.78
N GLY A 68 -11.70 11.33 -4.79
CA GLY A 68 -12.83 11.35 -3.86
C GLY A 68 -13.93 10.31 -4.16
N ASN A 69 -13.74 9.44 -5.14
CA ASN A 69 -14.75 8.44 -5.54
C ASN A 69 -14.44 7.01 -5.08
N ALA A 70 -13.26 6.74 -4.52
CA ALA A 70 -12.89 5.41 -4.07
C ALA A 70 -13.38 5.11 -2.65
N VAL A 71 -13.68 3.84 -2.38
CA VAL A 71 -13.86 3.33 -1.01
C VAL A 71 -12.48 3.00 -0.43
N ARG A 72 -12.14 3.60 0.71
CA ARG A 72 -10.85 3.42 1.41
C ARG A 72 -11.05 2.47 2.58
N ILE A 73 -10.33 1.35 2.59
CA ILE A 73 -10.46 0.32 3.61
C ILE A 73 -9.12 0.12 4.31
N GLY A 74 -9.05 0.48 5.59
CA GLY A 74 -7.91 0.20 6.45
C GLY A 74 -7.99 -1.22 7.01
N ILE A 75 -6.90 -1.97 6.96
CA ILE A 75 -6.82 -3.35 7.43
C ILE A 75 -5.70 -3.43 8.46
N THR A 76 -6.07 -3.78 9.70
CA THR A 76 -5.16 -3.97 10.82
C THR A 76 -5.34 -5.34 11.47
N GLY A 77 -4.48 -5.67 12.39
CA GLY A 77 -4.49 -6.95 13.12
C GLY A 77 -3.08 -7.30 13.58
N VAL A 78 -2.97 -8.21 14.55
CA VAL A 78 -1.67 -8.66 15.08
C VAL A 78 -0.74 -9.21 13.98
N PRO A 79 0.57 -9.19 14.18
CA PRO A 79 1.50 -9.91 13.31
C PRO A 79 1.08 -11.38 13.22
N GLY A 80 1.08 -11.94 12.01
CA GLY A 80 0.64 -13.32 11.79
C GLY A 80 -0.89 -13.52 11.66
N ALA A 81 -1.72 -12.49 11.81
CA ALA A 81 -3.17 -12.58 11.60
C ALA A 81 -3.58 -12.92 10.15
N GLY A 82 -2.64 -12.85 9.21
CA GLY A 82 -2.90 -13.16 7.79
C GLY A 82 -3.45 -11.96 7.01
N LYS A 83 -3.08 -10.73 7.39
CA LYS A 83 -3.54 -9.51 6.70
C LYS A 83 -3.24 -9.53 5.21
N SER A 84 -1.99 -9.80 4.82
CA SER A 84 -1.59 -9.83 3.41
C SER A 84 -2.33 -10.90 2.62
N SER A 85 -2.53 -12.11 3.19
CA SER A 85 -3.32 -13.18 2.55
C SER A 85 -4.80 -12.80 2.40
N PHE A 86 -5.36 -12.12 3.40
CA PHE A 86 -6.71 -11.60 3.32
C PHE A 86 -6.84 -10.53 2.23
N ILE A 87 -5.89 -9.60 2.17
CA ILE A 87 -5.83 -8.53 1.15
C ILE A 87 -5.71 -9.14 -0.25
N GLU A 88 -4.87 -10.15 -0.41
CA GLU A 88 -4.72 -10.86 -1.68
C GLU A 88 -6.04 -11.50 -2.13
N ALA A 89 -6.65 -12.32 -1.27
CA ALA A 89 -7.91 -13.00 -1.60
C ALA A 89 -9.06 -12.00 -1.84
N PHE A 90 -9.19 -10.99 -0.99
CA PHE A 90 -10.23 -9.98 -1.10
C PHE A 90 -10.02 -9.06 -2.30
N GLY A 91 -8.78 -8.61 -2.52
CA GLY A 91 -8.42 -7.79 -3.69
C GLY A 91 -8.64 -8.53 -5.00
N THR A 92 -8.21 -9.79 -5.11
CA THR A 92 -8.45 -10.65 -6.28
C THR A 92 -9.96 -10.85 -6.52
N TYR A 93 -10.74 -11.09 -5.45
CA TYR A 93 -12.19 -11.18 -5.55
C TYR A 93 -12.81 -9.89 -6.12
N LEU A 94 -12.39 -8.72 -5.64
CA LEU A 94 -12.88 -7.44 -6.13
C LEU A 94 -12.47 -7.21 -7.60
N CYS A 95 -11.23 -7.51 -7.98
CA CYS A 95 -10.77 -7.42 -9.37
C CYS A 95 -11.61 -8.30 -10.31
N ARG A 96 -11.94 -9.53 -9.90
CA ARG A 96 -12.82 -10.44 -10.65
C ARG A 96 -14.26 -9.94 -10.74
N LYS A 97 -14.69 -9.06 -9.85
CA LYS A 97 -15.97 -8.34 -9.92
C LYS A 97 -15.93 -7.09 -10.81
N GLY A 98 -14.76 -6.79 -11.38
CA GLY A 98 -14.56 -5.65 -12.29
C GLY A 98 -14.09 -4.36 -11.62
N PHE A 99 -13.88 -4.36 -10.29
CA PHE A 99 -13.33 -3.20 -9.58
C PHE A 99 -11.83 -3.05 -9.82
N LYS A 100 -11.36 -1.80 -9.88
CA LYS A 100 -9.94 -1.48 -9.84
C LYS A 100 -9.50 -1.31 -8.38
N VAL A 101 -8.50 -2.08 -7.96
CA VAL A 101 -8.05 -2.16 -6.56
C VAL A 101 -6.62 -1.67 -6.43
N ALA A 102 -6.40 -0.67 -5.57
CA ALA A 102 -5.05 -0.29 -5.13
C ALA A 102 -4.77 -0.83 -3.73
N VAL A 103 -3.56 -1.36 -3.51
CA VAL A 103 -3.07 -1.79 -2.19
C VAL A 103 -1.89 -0.93 -1.78
N LEU A 104 -2.01 -0.28 -0.63
CA LEU A 104 -0.98 0.55 -0.03
C LEU A 104 -0.55 -0.08 1.31
N ALA A 105 0.72 -0.46 1.44
CA ALA A 105 1.25 -0.90 2.73
C ALA A 105 1.82 0.29 3.50
N ILE A 106 1.58 0.36 4.82
CA ILE A 106 2.15 1.38 5.71
C ILE A 106 3.02 0.68 6.74
N ASP A 107 4.33 0.80 6.55
CA ASP A 107 5.32 0.32 7.50
C ASP A 107 6.23 1.46 7.96
N PRO A 108 5.98 2.05 9.16
CA PRO A 108 6.82 3.10 9.71
C PRO A 108 8.23 2.61 10.09
N SER A 109 8.44 1.28 10.20
CA SER A 109 9.73 0.69 10.58
C SER A 109 10.64 0.38 9.39
N SER A 110 10.17 0.52 8.15
CA SER A 110 10.89 0.14 6.93
C SER A 110 12.09 1.04 6.56
N SER A 111 12.78 1.60 7.56
CA SER A 111 13.92 2.52 7.36
C SER A 111 15.16 1.88 6.71
N VAL A 112 15.24 0.57 6.51
CA VAL A 112 16.54 -0.08 6.25
C VAL A 112 16.58 -1.12 5.12
N SER A 113 15.51 -1.62 4.54
CA SER A 113 15.71 -2.70 3.57
C SER A 113 15.05 -2.45 2.20
N ARG A 114 15.91 -2.25 1.19
CA ARG A 114 15.52 -2.41 -0.23
C ARG A 114 14.93 -3.80 -0.55
N GLY A 115 14.92 -4.72 0.41
CA GLY A 115 14.37 -6.07 0.33
C GLY A 115 12.86 -6.17 0.62
N SER A 116 12.23 -5.20 1.30
CA SER A 116 10.79 -5.23 1.60
C SER A 116 9.92 -5.05 0.35
N ILE A 117 10.41 -4.30 -0.63
CA ILE A 117 9.68 -4.06 -1.91
C ILE A 117 9.44 -5.36 -2.69
N MET A 118 10.38 -6.31 -2.63
CA MET A 118 10.21 -7.63 -3.25
C MET A 118 9.36 -8.57 -2.38
N GLY A 119 9.46 -8.47 -1.04
CA GLY A 119 8.74 -9.34 -0.11
C GLY A 119 7.22 -9.16 -0.14
N ASP A 120 6.72 -7.94 -0.34
CA ASP A 120 5.27 -7.69 -0.39
C ASP A 120 4.65 -8.11 -1.73
N LYS A 121 5.38 -7.94 -2.83
CA LYS A 121 4.92 -8.44 -4.15
C LYS A 121 4.94 -9.97 -4.21
N THR A 122 5.91 -10.63 -3.60
CA THR A 122 5.99 -12.10 -3.54
C THR A 122 4.96 -12.71 -2.59
N ARG A 123 4.34 -11.92 -1.70
CA ARG A 123 3.26 -12.36 -0.81
C ARG A 123 1.87 -12.22 -1.42
N MET A 124 1.73 -11.46 -2.50
CA MET A 124 0.45 -11.19 -3.18
C MET A 124 0.59 -11.49 -4.68
N GLU A 125 1.04 -12.70 -5.02
CA GLU A 125 1.36 -13.10 -6.40
C GLU A 125 0.12 -13.09 -7.29
N GLU A 126 -1.00 -13.63 -6.81
CA GLU A 126 -2.25 -13.70 -7.54
C GLU A 126 -2.78 -12.31 -7.84
N LEU A 127 -2.89 -11.46 -6.81
CA LEU A 127 -3.37 -10.09 -6.96
C LEU A 127 -2.43 -9.24 -7.82
N SER A 128 -1.11 -9.45 -7.72
CA SER A 128 -0.14 -8.70 -8.53
C SER A 128 -0.24 -8.99 -10.03
N GLY A 129 -0.81 -10.15 -10.40
CA GLY A 129 -1.10 -10.57 -11.77
C GLY A 129 -2.38 -9.99 -12.36
N GLU A 130 -3.29 -9.46 -11.53
CA GLU A 130 -4.56 -8.89 -11.99
C GLU A 130 -4.35 -7.54 -12.71
N GLU A 131 -4.96 -7.39 -13.89
CA GLU A 131 -4.86 -6.14 -14.66
C GLU A 131 -5.49 -4.94 -13.93
N ASN A 132 -6.47 -5.17 -13.10
CA ASN A 132 -7.17 -4.15 -12.32
C ASN A 132 -6.55 -3.90 -10.94
N ALA A 133 -5.40 -4.52 -10.61
CA ALA A 133 -4.74 -4.33 -9.33
C ALA A 133 -3.49 -3.45 -9.45
N PHE A 134 -3.23 -2.65 -8.42
CA PHE A 134 -1.99 -1.89 -8.25
C PHE A 134 -1.49 -2.03 -6.82
N ILE A 135 -0.29 -2.55 -6.64
CA ILE A 135 0.30 -2.76 -5.31
C ILE A 135 1.48 -1.82 -5.14
N ARG A 136 1.42 -0.98 -4.10
CA ARG A 136 2.49 -0.05 -3.72
C ARG A 136 2.97 -0.38 -2.30
N PRO A 137 4.20 -0.85 -2.15
CA PRO A 137 4.84 -0.99 -0.85
C PRO A 137 5.01 0.36 -0.15
N SER A 138 5.08 0.35 1.17
CA SER A 138 5.28 1.55 1.98
C SER A 138 6.54 2.33 1.57
N PRO A 139 6.48 3.66 1.57
CA PRO A 139 7.69 4.47 1.45
C PRO A 139 8.63 4.19 2.63
N SER A 140 9.89 3.93 2.34
CA SER A 140 10.91 3.74 3.35
C SER A 140 11.30 5.07 4.00
N GLY A 141 11.23 5.13 5.33
CA GLY A 141 11.83 6.18 6.15
C GLY A 141 10.98 7.45 6.32
N GLY A 142 10.65 7.77 7.55
CA GLY A 142 10.01 9.02 7.94
C GLY A 142 9.39 8.96 9.33
N SER A 143 9.07 10.14 9.89
CA SER A 143 8.22 10.22 11.08
C SER A 143 6.81 9.70 10.75
N LEU A 144 6.10 9.17 11.73
CA LEU A 144 4.72 8.68 11.57
C LEU A 144 3.80 9.69 10.87
N GLY A 145 3.90 10.98 11.24
CA GLY A 145 3.14 12.06 10.61
C GLY A 145 3.52 12.30 9.14
N GLY A 146 4.80 12.14 8.78
CA GLY A 146 5.27 12.24 7.40
C GLY A 146 4.77 11.11 6.52
N VAL A 147 4.77 9.87 7.04
CA VAL A 147 4.21 8.69 6.37
C VAL A 147 2.72 8.87 6.14
N ALA A 148 1.97 9.34 7.16
CA ALA A 148 0.54 9.58 7.06
C ALA A 148 0.16 10.59 5.97
N ARG A 149 0.88 11.71 5.90
CA ARG A 149 0.65 12.71 4.85
C ARG A 149 0.88 12.11 3.46
N LYS A 150 2.01 11.45 3.26
CA LYS A 150 2.37 10.82 1.97
C LYS A 150 1.37 9.74 1.57
N THR A 151 0.85 8.97 2.52
CA THR A 151 -0.19 7.97 2.24
C THR A 151 -1.47 8.64 1.75
N ARG A 152 -1.93 9.73 2.37
CA ARG A 152 -3.10 10.49 1.90
C ARG A 152 -2.89 11.04 0.49
N GLU A 153 -1.72 11.62 0.23
CA GLU A 153 -1.36 12.14 -1.08
C GLU A 153 -1.29 11.01 -2.14
N THR A 154 -0.82 9.82 -1.75
CA THR A 154 -0.79 8.63 -2.62
C THR A 154 -2.20 8.11 -2.91
N MET A 155 -3.12 8.14 -1.93
CA MET A 155 -4.53 7.78 -2.16
C MET A 155 -5.17 8.70 -3.19
N ILE A 156 -4.94 10.03 -3.10
CA ILE A 156 -5.43 10.99 -4.11
C ILE A 156 -4.95 10.61 -5.52
N ALA A 157 -3.68 10.23 -5.67
CA ALA A 157 -3.16 9.80 -6.96
C ALA A 157 -3.80 8.49 -7.47
N CYS A 158 -4.04 7.52 -6.59
CA CYS A 158 -4.74 6.29 -6.94
C CYS A 158 -6.19 6.55 -7.36
N GLU A 159 -6.90 7.41 -6.63
CA GLU A 159 -8.29 7.80 -6.97
C GLU A 159 -8.36 8.53 -8.30
N ALA A 160 -7.46 9.48 -8.54
CA ALA A 160 -7.36 10.19 -9.81
C ALA A 160 -7.02 9.25 -10.99
N ALA A 161 -6.36 8.12 -10.72
CA ALA A 161 -6.11 7.06 -11.71
C ALA A 161 -7.31 6.14 -11.93
N GLY A 162 -8.45 6.39 -11.25
CA GLY A 162 -9.70 5.66 -11.40
C GLY A 162 -9.73 4.33 -10.64
N PHE A 163 -9.00 4.19 -9.53
CA PHE A 163 -9.16 3.04 -8.63
C PHE A 163 -10.46 3.20 -7.80
N ASP A 164 -11.26 2.13 -7.75
CA ASP A 164 -12.55 2.10 -7.07
C ASP A 164 -12.41 1.77 -5.58
N VAL A 165 -11.41 0.95 -5.25
CA VAL A 165 -11.14 0.50 -3.87
C VAL A 165 -9.66 0.67 -3.55
N ILE A 166 -9.38 1.25 -2.38
CA ILE A 166 -8.01 1.40 -1.85
C ILE A 166 -7.91 0.62 -0.54
N LEU A 167 -7.14 -0.45 -0.55
CA LEU A 167 -6.84 -1.26 0.64
C LEU A 167 -5.55 -0.75 1.28
N ILE A 168 -5.59 -0.44 2.58
CA ILE A 168 -4.45 0.12 3.31
C ILE A 168 -4.06 -0.86 4.42
N GLU A 169 -2.91 -1.53 4.25
CA GLU A 169 -2.37 -2.47 5.22
C GLU A 169 -1.51 -1.76 6.26
N THR A 170 -1.77 -2.01 7.56
CA THR A 170 -0.90 -1.59 8.67
C THR A 170 -0.04 -2.74 9.16
N VAL A 171 1.11 -2.43 9.78
CA VAL A 171 1.99 -3.46 10.40
C VAL A 171 1.45 -4.06 11.69
N GLY A 172 0.41 -3.50 12.30
CA GLY A 172 -0.25 -4.07 13.49
C GLY A 172 0.48 -3.84 14.82
N VAL A 173 1.30 -2.79 14.95
CA VAL A 173 2.11 -2.51 16.16
C VAL A 173 1.83 -1.16 16.85
N GLY A 174 0.64 -0.61 16.69
CA GLY A 174 0.09 0.27 17.74
C GLY A 174 0.09 1.77 17.54
N GLN A 175 0.81 2.39 16.60
CA GLN A 175 0.72 3.86 16.37
C GLN A 175 0.23 4.24 14.98
N SER A 176 0.32 3.35 14.01
CA SER A 176 -0.16 3.58 12.65
C SER A 176 -1.69 3.44 12.53
N GLU A 177 -2.33 2.71 13.44
CA GLU A 177 -3.74 2.35 13.37
C GLU A 177 -4.66 3.57 13.52
N THR A 178 -4.42 4.43 14.53
CA THR A 178 -5.20 5.67 14.71
C THR A 178 -5.05 6.60 13.53
N THR A 179 -3.85 6.66 12.98
CA THR A 179 -3.55 7.46 11.80
C THR A 179 -4.29 6.92 10.57
N VAL A 180 -4.27 5.60 10.33
CA VAL A 180 -5.00 4.98 9.22
C VAL A 180 -6.49 5.13 9.41
N ARG A 181 -7.03 4.92 10.62
CA ARG A 181 -8.46 5.14 10.93
C ARG A 181 -8.93 6.53 10.52
N SER A 182 -8.09 7.56 10.69
CA SER A 182 -8.45 8.96 10.34
C SER A 182 -8.48 9.25 8.84
N MET A 183 -8.11 8.31 7.98
CA MET A 183 -8.01 8.53 6.53
C MET A 183 -8.76 7.49 5.68
N VAL A 184 -9.50 6.59 6.34
CA VAL A 184 -10.27 5.53 5.67
C VAL A 184 -11.76 5.65 5.97
N ASP A 185 -12.58 5.08 5.10
CA ASP A 185 -14.03 5.04 5.23
C ASP A 185 -14.45 3.85 6.12
N ILE A 186 -13.74 2.72 5.98
CA ILE A 186 -13.97 1.48 6.75
C ILE A 186 -12.66 1.04 7.35
N PHE A 187 -12.66 0.71 8.65
CA PHE A 187 -11.50 0.18 9.36
C PHE A 187 -11.77 -1.22 9.87
N MET A 188 -11.06 -2.21 9.33
CA MET A 188 -11.26 -3.63 9.59
C MET A 188 -10.15 -4.17 10.49
N LEU A 189 -10.53 -4.86 11.56
CA LEU A 189 -9.62 -5.56 12.45
C LEU A 189 -9.64 -7.07 12.16
N LEU A 190 -8.49 -7.63 11.75
CA LEU A 190 -8.32 -9.06 11.59
C LEU A 190 -7.85 -9.70 12.90
N LEU A 191 -8.60 -10.69 13.36
CA LEU A 191 -8.30 -11.54 14.50
C LEU A 191 -8.11 -12.99 14.06
N ILE A 192 -7.45 -13.78 14.89
CA ILE A 192 -7.32 -15.25 14.74
C ILE A 192 -7.94 -15.96 15.92
N THR A 193 -8.35 -17.19 15.71
CA THR A 193 -8.88 -18.05 16.78
C THR A 193 -7.76 -18.48 17.71
N GLY A 194 -8.07 -18.62 19.01
CA GLY A 194 -7.09 -19.05 20.01
C GLY A 194 -6.20 -17.94 20.56
N ALA A 195 -6.41 -16.70 20.14
CA ALA A 195 -5.69 -15.51 20.60
C ALA A 195 -6.16 -15.00 21.98
N GLY A 196 -6.57 -15.89 22.90
CA GLY A 196 -6.98 -15.47 24.26
C GLY A 196 -5.94 -14.58 24.96
N ASP A 197 -4.64 -14.89 24.78
CA ASP A 197 -3.53 -14.07 25.27
C ASP A 197 -3.19 -12.91 24.31
N ASP A 198 -3.38 -13.10 23.00
CA ASP A 198 -3.15 -12.06 21.98
C ASP A 198 -4.25 -10.99 21.99
N LEU A 199 -5.48 -11.30 22.43
CA LEU A 199 -6.53 -10.33 22.70
C LEU A 199 -6.12 -9.34 23.81
N GLN A 200 -5.30 -9.77 24.77
CA GLN A 200 -4.72 -8.89 25.78
C GLN A 200 -3.62 -8.00 25.19
N GLY A 201 -2.94 -8.44 24.11
CA GLY A 201 -1.96 -7.65 23.36
C GLY A 201 -2.59 -6.64 22.40
N ILE A 202 -3.83 -6.82 21.96
CA ILE A 202 -4.57 -5.85 21.17
C ILE A 202 -5.06 -4.76 22.10
N LYS A 203 -4.48 -3.58 21.96
CA LYS A 203 -4.92 -2.40 22.74
C LYS A 203 -6.43 -2.24 22.57
N ARG A 204 -7.16 -2.20 23.67
CA ARG A 204 -8.63 -2.06 23.72
C ARG A 204 -9.13 -0.96 22.77
N GLY A 205 -8.37 0.13 22.63
CA GLY A 205 -8.68 1.22 21.72
C GLY A 205 -8.70 0.86 20.22
N ILE A 206 -7.99 -0.19 19.77
CA ILE A 206 -8.04 -0.61 18.35
C ILE A 206 -9.38 -1.30 18.06
N MET A 207 -9.88 -2.10 18.99
CA MET A 207 -11.19 -2.76 18.87
C MET A 207 -12.33 -1.74 18.82
N GLU A 208 -12.25 -0.70 19.63
CA GLU A 208 -13.23 0.39 19.68
C GLU A 208 -13.25 1.25 18.42
N MET A 209 -12.13 1.31 17.68
CA MET A 209 -12.00 2.06 16.42
C MET A 209 -12.44 1.27 15.19
N ALA A 210 -12.57 -0.07 15.29
CA ALA A 210 -12.89 -0.91 14.15
C ALA A 210 -14.38 -0.83 13.80
N ASP A 211 -14.69 -0.62 12.53
CA ASP A 211 -16.04 -0.67 11.98
C ASP A 211 -16.49 -2.13 11.75
N GLY A 212 -15.52 -3.05 11.62
CA GLY A 212 -15.76 -4.47 11.44
C GLY A 212 -14.63 -5.34 11.95
N ILE A 213 -14.97 -6.53 12.43
CA ILE A 213 -14.02 -7.55 12.91
C ILE A 213 -14.12 -8.76 12.00
N VAL A 214 -12.97 -9.23 11.52
CA VAL A 214 -12.84 -10.43 10.69
C VAL A 214 -12.07 -11.49 11.48
N ILE A 215 -12.70 -12.62 11.74
CA ILE A 215 -12.02 -13.78 12.31
C ILE A 215 -11.40 -14.56 11.16
N ASN A 216 -10.09 -14.46 11.02
CA ASN A 216 -9.31 -15.09 9.96
C ASN A 216 -8.84 -16.50 10.33
N LYS A 217 -8.31 -17.26 9.35
CA LYS A 217 -7.88 -18.66 9.51
C LYS A 217 -9.01 -19.55 10.06
N ALA A 218 -10.23 -19.33 9.58
CA ALA A 218 -11.45 -20.04 9.98
C ALA A 218 -11.71 -21.27 9.10
N ASP A 219 -10.67 -22.02 8.75
CA ASP A 219 -10.69 -23.20 7.89
C ASP A 219 -10.37 -24.48 8.69
N GLY A 220 -10.72 -25.63 8.11
CA GLY A 220 -10.45 -26.93 8.71
C GLY A 220 -11.01 -27.05 10.14
N ASP A 221 -10.19 -27.60 11.04
CA ASP A 221 -10.53 -27.81 12.44
C ASP A 221 -10.75 -26.53 13.26
N ASN A 222 -10.43 -25.38 12.67
CA ASN A 222 -10.53 -24.08 13.32
C ASN A 222 -11.91 -23.41 13.16
N LEU A 223 -12.78 -23.95 12.29
CA LEU A 223 -14.08 -23.36 11.94
C LEU A 223 -14.98 -23.14 13.15
N GLU A 224 -15.14 -24.15 14.03
CA GLU A 224 -16.01 -24.04 15.20
C GLU A 224 -15.47 -23.04 16.22
N ARG A 225 -14.15 -23.00 16.43
CA ARG A 225 -13.50 -21.99 17.27
C ARG A 225 -13.71 -20.57 16.71
N ALA A 226 -13.64 -20.42 15.38
CA ALA A 226 -13.87 -19.14 14.72
C ALA A 226 -15.31 -18.65 14.90
N LYS A 227 -16.31 -19.55 14.79
CA LYS A 227 -17.72 -19.23 15.08
C LYS A 227 -17.94 -18.78 16.52
N LEU A 228 -17.32 -19.49 17.47
CA LEU A 228 -17.40 -19.10 18.89
C LEU A 228 -16.75 -17.73 19.14
N ALA A 229 -15.57 -17.49 18.56
CA ALA A 229 -14.92 -16.19 18.67
C ALA A 229 -15.77 -15.07 18.05
N ALA A 230 -16.35 -15.29 16.87
CA ALA A 230 -17.22 -14.31 16.22
C ALA A 230 -18.49 -13.99 17.05
N ALA A 231 -19.02 -14.98 17.78
CA ALA A 231 -20.18 -14.77 18.64
C ALA A 231 -19.89 -13.86 19.86
N GLN A 232 -18.63 -13.76 20.28
CA GLN A 232 -18.23 -12.89 21.40
C GLN A 232 -18.19 -11.39 21.01
N PHE A 233 -18.17 -11.08 19.71
CA PHE A 233 -18.11 -9.71 19.19
C PHE A 233 -19.45 -9.21 18.62
N ARG A 234 -20.51 -9.97 18.77
CA ARG A 234 -21.89 -9.60 18.42
C ARG A 234 -22.62 -9.00 19.61
#